data_0dcd1abd488745568142bc626dfeeb6b
#
_entry.id   0dcd1abd488745568142bc626dfeeb6b
#
_cell.length_a   1.000
_cell.length_b   1.000
_cell.length_c   1.000
_cell.angle_alpha   90.00
_cell.angle_beta   90.00
_cell.angle_gamma   90.00
#
_symmetry.space_group_name_H-M   'P 1'
#
loop_
_entity.id
_entity.type
_entity.pdbx_description
1 polymer ?
#
loop_
_entity_poly.entity_id
_entity_poly.type
_entity_poly.pdbx_seq_one_letter_code
_entity_poly.pdbx_strand_id
1 'polypeptide(L)'
;MRRYPLGATWLGEGQCAFCVWGPKLQELEVHVCAPEQRTFPLIKQNNGYFSGVIENITPGSRYVFVLDDSRERPDPASRYQPDGVHEASAVIDPTFEWTDGFWYGIPLRDYILYELHVGTYTSEGTFAAIIPHLGELRDMGITALELMPVAQFPGSRNWGYDGVYPFAVQNSYGGPEGLKTLVNACHQNGLAVVLDVVYNHFGPEGNYLSEFGYYFTDRYTTPWGEAINFDGPFSDHVRRYFLENALYWVSEFHVDALRLDAVHAILDFAAQPFLQQLSETIHDYAERINRRIYLIPESDLNDTRLIRCRELGGFGMDAQWNDDFHHALHALMTNERDGYYCGYGQIQDLAKAYREGFVYSGQYSPYRKRNYGTSSEAIPGHQLIIFSQNHDQIGNRMLGERLSSLVSLEAQKLAAGLVLLAPYLPLLFMGEEYGERAPFQYFVSAGDPELAKAVAEGRKQEFAEFAKGIEPPDPQAKETFLACKLDHACKEKEEHQLICDLYRILIQMRTAIPCLRSLDKEKMEVLSFPADQTLMVRRWTGASEALILFHCGDNRVLLNIGFPE
;
A
#
# COMPACT_ATOMS: atom_id res chain seq x y z
N MET A 1 33.34 6.72 15.79
CA MET A 1 32.21 6.68 16.74
C MET A 1 31.19 5.70 16.20
N ARG A 2 30.65 4.80 17.01
CA ARG A 2 29.63 3.84 16.57
C ARG A 2 28.36 4.63 16.22
N ARG A 3 27.84 4.49 15.01
CA ARG A 3 26.64 5.18 14.55
C ARG A 3 25.43 4.31 14.90
N TYR A 4 24.53 4.82 15.74
CA TYR A 4 23.28 4.14 16.06
C TYR A 4 22.21 4.46 15.00
N PRO A 5 21.21 3.57 14.79
CA PRO A 5 20.02 3.89 14.01
C PRO A 5 19.28 5.09 14.62
N LEU A 6 18.45 5.75 13.81
CA LEU A 6 17.56 6.80 14.29
C LEU A 6 16.55 6.26 15.31
N GLY A 7 16.18 7.12 16.26
CA GLY A 7 15.25 6.79 17.34
C GLY A 7 15.94 6.19 18.58
N ALA A 8 15.12 5.62 19.46
CA ALA A 8 15.59 4.92 20.65
C ALA A 8 15.87 3.44 20.35
N THR A 9 17.08 2.99 20.65
CA THR A 9 17.51 1.60 20.49
C THR A 9 17.88 1.01 21.84
N TRP A 10 17.07 0.10 22.34
CA TRP A 10 17.39 -0.63 23.56
C TRP A 10 18.55 -1.61 23.32
N LEU A 11 19.59 -1.51 24.16
CA LEU A 11 20.83 -2.27 24.02
C LEU A 11 20.93 -3.47 24.97
N GLY A 12 19.93 -3.65 25.83
CA GLY A 12 19.98 -4.61 26.94
C GLY A 12 20.59 -4.00 28.20
N GLU A 13 20.56 -4.74 29.31
CA GLU A 13 21.18 -4.39 30.61
C GLU A 13 20.84 -2.96 31.11
N GLY A 14 19.63 -2.49 30.80
CA GLY A 14 19.18 -1.16 31.22
C GLY A 14 19.76 0.00 30.41
N GLN A 15 20.38 -0.25 29.26
CA GLN A 15 20.95 0.78 28.40
C GLN A 15 20.08 1.02 27.16
N CYS A 16 19.90 2.29 26.80
CA CYS A 16 19.25 2.71 25.56
C CYS A 16 20.09 3.76 24.82
N ALA A 17 20.32 3.54 23.55
CA ALA A 17 20.93 4.52 22.65
C ALA A 17 19.85 5.38 22.00
N PHE A 18 20.03 6.69 22.02
CA PHE A 18 19.17 7.67 21.33
C PHE A 18 19.97 8.32 20.21
N CYS A 19 19.35 8.46 19.04
CA CYS A 19 19.94 9.14 17.89
C CYS A 19 18.83 9.87 17.12
N VAL A 20 19.01 11.20 16.95
CA VAL A 20 18.06 12.04 16.21
C VAL A 20 18.80 13.04 15.34
N TRP A 21 18.24 13.36 14.17
CA TRP A 21 18.76 14.41 13.31
C TRP A 21 17.99 15.71 13.59
N GLY A 22 18.68 16.68 14.20
CA GLY A 22 18.14 17.96 14.61
C GLY A 22 19.07 19.12 14.24
N PRO A 23 19.39 19.35 12.94
CA PRO A 23 20.38 20.36 12.55
C PRO A 23 19.97 21.79 12.89
N LYS A 24 18.70 22.05 13.12
CA LYS A 24 18.18 23.37 13.54
C LYS A 24 18.44 23.66 15.00
N LEU A 25 18.76 22.65 15.81
CA LEU A 25 18.91 22.76 17.25
C LEU A 25 20.37 22.97 17.66
N GLN A 26 20.58 23.68 18.77
CA GLN A 26 21.91 23.87 19.39
C GLN A 26 22.14 22.82 20.47
N GLU A 27 21.13 22.59 21.30
CA GLU A 27 21.10 21.63 22.39
C GLU A 27 19.87 20.73 22.24
N LEU A 28 19.95 19.55 22.77
CA LEU A 28 18.85 18.59 22.80
C LEU A 28 19.01 17.65 23.97
N GLU A 29 17.93 17.45 24.71
CA GLU A 29 17.91 16.56 25.85
C GLU A 29 16.83 15.48 25.66
N VAL A 30 17.04 14.33 26.28
CA VAL A 30 16.01 13.28 26.45
C VAL A 30 15.41 13.47 27.84
N HIS A 31 14.13 13.79 27.91
CA HIS A 31 13.36 13.74 29.16
C HIS A 31 12.62 12.42 29.23
N VAL A 32 13.04 11.56 30.15
CA VAL A 32 12.33 10.32 30.50
C VAL A 32 11.19 10.70 31.44
N CYS A 33 9.94 10.49 30.96
CA CYS A 33 8.72 10.88 31.69
C CYS A 33 8.26 9.80 32.67
N ALA A 34 8.58 8.52 32.37
CA ALA A 34 8.21 7.36 33.16
C ALA A 34 9.23 6.21 32.94
N PRO A 35 9.48 5.33 33.94
CA PRO A 35 8.85 5.27 35.27
C PRO A 35 9.31 6.38 36.22
N GLU A 36 10.50 6.94 36.03
CA GLU A 36 11.08 8.01 36.84
C GLU A 36 11.45 9.19 35.94
N GLN A 37 11.08 10.39 36.37
CA GLN A 37 11.41 11.60 35.62
C GLN A 37 12.90 11.95 35.75
N ARG A 38 13.57 11.98 34.59
CA ARG A 38 15.01 12.32 34.51
C ARG A 38 15.31 12.93 33.14
N THR A 39 16.20 13.91 33.10
CA THR A 39 16.61 14.55 31.87
C THR A 39 18.10 14.32 31.62
N PHE A 40 18.46 14.04 30.38
CA PHE A 40 19.82 13.73 29.97
C PHE A 40 20.17 14.49 28.68
N PRO A 41 21.28 15.25 28.66
CA PRO A 41 21.73 15.90 27.44
C PRO A 41 22.26 14.91 26.43
N LEU A 42 21.95 15.13 25.15
CA LEU A 42 22.54 14.42 24.03
C LEU A 42 23.74 15.18 23.47
N ILE A 43 24.73 14.45 22.99
CA ILE A 43 25.94 15.03 22.40
C ILE A 43 25.69 15.37 20.94
N LYS A 44 25.82 16.64 20.59
CA LYS A 44 25.78 17.12 19.21
C LYS A 44 26.97 16.57 18.43
N GLN A 45 26.70 15.93 17.34
CA GLN A 45 27.68 15.36 16.41
C GLN A 45 27.77 16.20 15.13
N ASN A 46 28.70 15.83 14.25
CA ASN A 46 28.78 16.42 12.92
C ASN A 46 27.46 16.21 12.13
N ASN A 47 27.16 17.13 11.23
CA ASN A 47 25.98 17.07 10.34
C ASN A 47 24.63 17.18 11.07
N GLY A 48 24.60 17.72 12.30
CA GLY A 48 23.39 18.02 13.04
C GLY A 48 22.73 16.81 13.71
N TYR A 49 23.43 15.70 13.89
CA TYR A 49 22.94 14.61 14.72
C TYR A 49 23.18 14.87 16.20
N PHE A 50 22.26 14.40 17.02
CA PHE A 50 22.42 14.29 18.45
C PHE A 50 22.34 12.82 18.85
N SER A 51 23.22 12.37 19.74
CA SER A 51 23.17 10.99 20.22
C SER A 51 23.76 10.83 21.61
N GLY A 52 23.31 9.79 22.31
CA GLY A 52 23.83 9.38 23.61
C GLY A 52 23.35 8.00 23.99
N VAL A 53 24.07 7.35 24.92
CA VAL A 53 23.62 6.13 25.58
C VAL A 53 23.24 6.48 27.00
N ILE A 54 22.04 6.15 27.40
CA ILE A 54 21.46 6.47 28.70
C ILE A 54 21.26 5.15 29.47
N GLU A 55 21.66 5.14 30.72
CA GLU A 55 21.55 4.01 31.64
C GLU A 55 20.21 4.05 32.40
N ASN A 56 19.82 2.88 32.94
CA ASN A 56 18.58 2.66 33.68
C ASN A 56 17.32 3.02 32.86
N ILE A 57 17.35 2.69 31.57
CA ILE A 57 16.22 2.71 30.66
C ILE A 57 15.79 1.26 30.39
N THR A 58 14.51 1.00 30.42
CA THR A 58 13.91 -0.33 30.13
C THR A 58 12.85 -0.22 29.06
N PRO A 59 12.53 -1.30 28.34
CA PRO A 59 11.35 -1.32 27.49
C PRO A 59 10.11 -0.85 28.25
N GLY A 60 9.27 -0.04 27.59
CA GLY A 60 8.13 0.63 28.19
C GLY A 60 8.42 2.01 28.80
N SER A 61 9.70 2.38 28.99
CA SER A 61 10.05 3.76 29.41
C SER A 61 9.49 4.76 28.41
N ARG A 62 8.86 5.83 28.94
CA ARG A 62 8.29 6.95 28.16
C ARG A 62 9.30 8.08 28.09
N TYR A 63 9.46 8.69 26.92
CA TYR A 63 10.39 9.80 26.73
C TYR A 63 9.91 10.79 25.69
N VAL A 64 10.38 12.01 25.81
CA VAL A 64 10.28 13.08 24.82
C VAL A 64 11.65 13.73 24.62
N PHE A 65 11.82 14.46 23.54
CA PHE A 65 12.96 15.36 23.37
C PHE A 65 12.59 16.75 23.86
N VAL A 66 13.50 17.37 24.62
CA VAL A 66 13.43 18.78 25.06
C VAL A 66 14.29 19.59 24.11
N LEU A 67 13.65 20.50 23.38
CA LEU A 67 14.31 21.39 22.40
C LEU A 67 14.91 22.63 23.08
N ASP A 68 15.73 23.42 22.36
CA ASP A 68 16.43 24.60 22.83
C ASP A 68 15.56 25.60 23.64
N ASP A 69 14.26 25.67 23.29
CA ASP A 69 13.29 26.58 23.89
C ASP A 69 12.44 25.91 25.00
N SER A 70 12.88 24.77 25.48
CA SER A 70 12.22 23.95 26.51
C SER A 70 10.89 23.34 26.07
N ARG A 71 10.57 23.33 24.76
CA ARG A 71 9.42 22.59 24.24
C ARG A 71 9.72 21.10 24.23
N GLU A 72 8.75 20.34 24.65
CA GLU A 72 8.80 18.88 24.57
C GLU A 72 8.17 18.39 23.28
N ARG A 73 8.82 17.44 22.60
CA ARG A 73 8.35 16.81 21.37
C ARG A 73 8.61 15.31 21.36
N PRO A 74 7.69 14.51 20.82
CA PRO A 74 7.96 13.10 20.56
C PRO A 74 9.16 12.92 19.63
N ASP A 75 9.75 11.73 19.67
CA ASP A 75 10.85 11.38 18.79
C ASP A 75 10.41 11.32 17.32
N PRO A 76 11.03 12.05 16.39
CA PRO A 76 10.76 11.93 14.96
C PRO A 76 10.83 10.50 14.40
N ALA A 77 11.69 9.67 14.97
CA ALA A 77 11.83 8.25 14.63
C ALA A 77 11.29 7.33 15.74
N SER A 78 10.23 7.78 16.41
CA SER A 78 9.56 7.00 17.45
C SER A 78 9.14 5.63 16.92
N ARG A 79 9.46 4.58 17.68
CA ARG A 79 9.09 3.20 17.34
C ARG A 79 7.77 2.75 17.94
N TYR A 80 7.23 3.53 18.89
CA TYR A 80 5.93 3.31 19.48
C TYR A 80 5.38 4.58 20.15
N GLN A 81 4.13 4.90 19.83
CA GLN A 81 3.37 6.04 20.37
C GLN A 81 2.10 5.50 21.06
N PRO A 82 2.24 4.94 22.27
CA PRO A 82 1.14 4.21 22.91
C PRO A 82 -0.06 5.09 23.29
N ASP A 83 0.18 6.38 23.52
CA ASP A 83 -0.83 7.31 24.01
C ASP A 83 -1.28 8.31 22.92
N GLY A 84 -0.72 8.23 21.70
CA GLY A 84 -1.10 9.05 20.56
C GLY A 84 0.03 9.94 20.03
N VAL A 85 -0.27 10.69 18.96
CA VAL A 85 0.74 11.42 18.16
C VAL A 85 1.36 12.62 18.85
N HIS A 86 0.74 13.14 19.91
CA HIS A 86 1.22 14.30 20.68
C HIS A 86 1.96 13.90 21.95
N GLU A 87 1.86 12.63 22.32
CA GLU A 87 2.30 12.12 23.61
C GLU A 87 3.72 11.53 23.54
N ALA A 88 4.24 11.10 24.69
CA ALA A 88 5.58 10.57 24.78
C ALA A 88 5.78 9.29 23.95
N SER A 89 6.93 9.21 23.32
CA SER A 89 7.42 7.98 22.68
C SER A 89 7.76 6.92 23.71
N ALA A 90 7.66 5.65 23.33
CA ALA A 90 8.06 4.54 24.20
C ALA A 90 9.26 3.77 23.64
N VAL A 91 10.18 3.40 24.54
CA VAL A 91 11.25 2.46 24.23
C VAL A 91 10.65 1.07 24.08
N ILE A 92 10.92 0.39 22.95
CA ILE A 92 10.47 -0.98 22.71
C ILE A 92 11.58 -2.00 22.95
N ASP A 93 11.19 -3.21 23.33
CA ASP A 93 12.07 -4.37 23.24
C ASP A 93 12.07 -4.87 21.80
N PRO A 94 13.22 -4.90 21.10
CA PRO A 94 13.26 -5.42 19.73
C PRO A 94 13.16 -6.95 19.69
N THR A 95 13.37 -7.64 20.82
CA THR A 95 13.35 -9.10 20.86
C THR A 95 11.94 -9.62 20.59
N PHE A 96 11.86 -10.67 19.79
CA PHE A 96 10.63 -11.39 19.48
C PHE A 96 10.98 -12.85 19.14
N GLU A 97 10.18 -13.79 19.60
CA GLU A 97 10.38 -15.22 19.31
C GLU A 97 9.83 -15.57 17.93
N TRP A 98 10.59 -15.23 16.88
CA TRP A 98 10.26 -15.58 15.52
C TRP A 98 10.32 -17.10 15.30
N THR A 99 9.30 -17.64 14.65
CA THR A 99 9.25 -19.07 14.27
C THR A 99 9.42 -19.27 12.77
N ASP A 100 9.74 -18.20 12.04
CA ASP A 100 9.87 -18.14 10.59
C ASP A 100 11.31 -18.35 10.07
N GLY A 101 12.18 -18.97 10.85
CA GLY A 101 13.60 -19.19 10.50
C GLY A 101 13.85 -19.95 9.19
N PHE A 102 12.82 -20.60 8.62
CA PHE A 102 12.86 -21.25 7.30
C PHE A 102 12.09 -20.49 6.23
N TRP A 103 11.64 -19.30 6.53
CA TRP A 103 10.92 -18.46 5.59
C TRP A 103 11.91 -17.65 4.74
N TYR A 104 11.90 -17.89 3.44
CA TYR A 104 12.75 -17.18 2.45
C TYR A 104 11.94 -16.29 1.52
N GLY A 105 10.64 -16.11 1.77
CA GLY A 105 9.69 -15.40 0.91
C GLY A 105 9.23 -16.24 -0.28
N ILE A 106 8.14 -15.81 -0.90
CA ILE A 106 7.53 -16.42 -2.09
C ILE A 106 8.08 -15.73 -3.34
N PRO A 107 8.31 -16.44 -4.47
CA PRO A 107 8.65 -15.77 -5.73
C PRO A 107 7.55 -14.79 -6.14
N LEU A 108 7.90 -13.57 -6.55
CA LEU A 108 6.93 -12.51 -6.90
C LEU A 108 5.88 -12.98 -7.92
N ARG A 109 6.31 -13.75 -8.94
CA ARG A 109 5.40 -14.30 -9.96
C ARG A 109 4.29 -15.23 -9.43
N ASP A 110 4.44 -15.73 -8.21
CA ASP A 110 3.48 -16.59 -7.54
C ASP A 110 2.59 -15.79 -6.56
N TYR A 111 2.68 -14.45 -6.52
CA TYR A 111 1.83 -13.60 -5.70
C TYR A 111 0.40 -13.56 -6.23
N ILE A 112 -0.53 -13.79 -5.33
CA ILE A 112 -1.95 -13.49 -5.41
C ILE A 112 -2.21 -12.66 -4.16
N LEU A 113 -2.32 -11.33 -4.36
CA LEU A 113 -2.39 -10.36 -3.27
C LEU A 113 -3.82 -10.23 -2.74
N TYR A 114 -3.91 -10.01 -1.44
CA TYR A 114 -5.16 -9.69 -0.75
C TYR A 114 -4.94 -8.44 0.09
N GLU A 115 -5.45 -7.31 -0.37
CA GLU A 115 -5.35 -6.03 0.31
C GLU A 115 -6.40 -5.92 1.41
N LEU A 116 -5.99 -5.52 2.62
CA LEU A 116 -6.90 -5.28 3.72
C LEU A 116 -6.53 -4.07 4.58
N HIS A 117 -7.57 -3.45 5.15
CA HIS A 117 -7.48 -2.43 6.17
C HIS A 117 -7.68 -3.05 7.56
N VAL A 118 -6.66 -2.97 8.43
CA VAL A 118 -6.67 -3.63 9.76
C VAL A 118 -7.89 -3.23 10.58
N GLY A 119 -8.22 -1.93 10.62
CA GLY A 119 -9.31 -1.41 11.45
C GLY A 119 -10.71 -1.84 11.03
N THR A 120 -10.92 -2.27 9.77
CA THR A 120 -12.27 -2.62 9.26
C THR A 120 -12.41 -4.06 8.77
N TYR A 121 -11.32 -4.83 8.70
CA TYR A 121 -11.37 -6.22 8.29
C TYR A 121 -12.18 -7.09 9.25
N THR A 122 -12.05 -6.84 10.57
CA THR A 122 -12.83 -7.52 11.62
C THR A 122 -13.60 -6.55 12.50
N SER A 123 -14.51 -7.04 13.32
CA SER A 123 -15.24 -6.23 14.29
C SER A 123 -14.31 -5.55 15.30
N GLU A 124 -13.25 -6.25 15.73
CA GLU A 124 -12.26 -5.77 16.69
C GLU A 124 -11.33 -4.71 16.07
N GLY A 125 -10.93 -4.90 14.80
CA GLY A 125 -10.06 -4.00 14.07
C GLY A 125 -8.61 -4.02 14.59
N THR A 126 -8.08 -5.21 14.89
CA THR A 126 -6.72 -5.39 15.41
C THR A 126 -5.96 -6.46 14.62
N PHE A 127 -4.63 -6.44 14.69
CA PHE A 127 -3.77 -7.48 14.09
C PHE A 127 -4.11 -8.87 14.59
N ALA A 128 -4.37 -9.01 15.88
CA ALA A 128 -4.70 -10.31 16.49
C ALA A 128 -6.01 -10.90 15.94
N ALA A 129 -6.98 -10.05 15.62
CA ALA A 129 -8.27 -10.49 15.09
C ALA A 129 -8.20 -10.95 13.62
N ILE A 130 -7.14 -10.62 12.88
CA ILE A 130 -6.91 -11.11 11.51
C ILE A 130 -6.43 -12.57 11.51
N ILE A 131 -5.63 -12.96 12.51
CA ILE A 131 -4.95 -14.26 12.56
C ILE A 131 -5.89 -15.47 12.34
N PRO A 132 -7.08 -15.54 12.94
CA PRO A 132 -8.01 -16.65 12.72
C PRO A 132 -8.46 -16.82 11.25
N HIS A 133 -8.38 -15.76 10.43
CA HIS A 133 -8.82 -15.78 9.03
C HIS A 133 -7.71 -16.20 8.05
N LEU A 134 -6.44 -16.27 8.47
CA LEU A 134 -5.32 -16.56 7.58
C LEU A 134 -5.43 -17.94 6.93
N GLY A 135 -5.94 -18.94 7.66
CA GLY A 135 -6.18 -20.28 7.13
C GLY A 135 -7.18 -20.30 5.97
N GLU A 136 -8.27 -19.53 6.09
CA GLU A 136 -9.29 -19.41 5.03
C GLU A 136 -8.71 -18.74 3.77
N LEU A 137 -7.94 -17.65 3.93
CA LEU A 137 -7.29 -16.96 2.82
C LEU A 137 -6.28 -17.87 2.10
N ARG A 138 -5.44 -18.59 2.85
CA ARG A 138 -4.53 -19.59 2.28
C ARG A 138 -5.28 -20.67 1.50
N ASP A 139 -6.36 -21.22 2.07
CA ASP A 139 -7.15 -22.31 1.46
C ASP A 139 -7.92 -21.83 0.24
N MET A 140 -8.19 -20.53 0.12
CA MET A 140 -8.68 -19.91 -1.12
C MET A 140 -7.58 -19.83 -2.18
N GLY A 141 -6.31 -19.81 -1.77
CA GLY A 141 -5.15 -19.72 -2.64
C GLY A 141 -4.49 -18.35 -2.68
N ILE A 142 -4.82 -17.45 -1.74
CA ILE A 142 -4.07 -16.20 -1.51
C ILE A 142 -2.64 -16.57 -1.07
N THR A 143 -1.66 -15.82 -1.55
CA THR A 143 -0.24 -16.05 -1.24
C THR A 143 0.43 -14.86 -0.57
N ALA A 144 -0.16 -13.67 -0.64
CA ALA A 144 0.39 -12.47 -0.04
C ALA A 144 -0.73 -11.61 0.57
N LEU A 145 -0.55 -11.21 1.83
CA LEU A 145 -1.44 -10.28 2.53
C LEU A 145 -0.84 -8.89 2.41
N GLU A 146 -1.57 -7.95 1.81
CA GLU A 146 -1.17 -6.55 1.71
C GLU A 146 -1.91 -5.73 2.76
N LEU A 147 -1.15 -5.15 3.70
CA LEU A 147 -1.68 -4.32 4.77
C LEU A 147 -1.66 -2.86 4.33
N MET A 148 -2.81 -2.18 4.32
CA MET A 148 -2.86 -0.72 4.23
C MET A 148 -2.02 -0.10 5.35
N PRO A 149 -1.58 1.18 5.24
CA PRO A 149 -0.56 1.73 6.11
C PRO A 149 -0.87 1.57 7.61
N VAL A 150 0.14 1.14 8.35
CA VAL A 150 0.06 0.89 9.80
C VAL A 150 0.89 1.87 10.64
N ALA A 151 1.51 2.87 9.99
CA ALA A 151 2.25 3.91 10.69
C ALA A 151 1.32 4.70 11.62
N GLN A 152 1.85 5.14 12.79
CA GLN A 152 1.05 5.84 13.78
C GLN A 152 0.43 7.12 13.21
N PHE A 153 -0.89 7.19 13.23
CA PHE A 153 -1.74 8.30 12.83
C PHE A 153 -2.55 8.84 14.03
N PRO A 154 -3.18 10.04 13.91
CA PRO A 154 -4.02 10.61 14.96
C PRO A 154 -5.26 9.75 15.23
N GLY A 155 -5.60 9.59 16.50
CA GLY A 155 -6.77 8.85 16.94
C GLY A 155 -6.71 7.35 16.64
N SER A 156 -7.87 6.74 16.37
CA SER A 156 -8.01 5.28 16.20
C SER A 156 -8.69 4.83 14.90
N ARG A 157 -9.07 5.78 14.04
CA ARG A 157 -9.78 5.53 12.78
C ARG A 157 -9.16 6.37 11.69
N ASN A 158 -8.46 5.73 10.79
CA ASN A 158 -7.81 6.35 9.63
C ASN A 158 -7.55 5.25 8.60
N TRP A 159 -7.52 5.59 7.33
CA TRP A 159 -7.05 4.65 6.30
C TRP A 159 -5.57 4.28 6.49
N GLY A 160 -4.81 5.12 7.22
CA GLY A 160 -3.39 4.99 7.48
C GLY A 160 -2.51 6.01 6.74
N TYR A 161 -3.07 6.77 5.81
CA TYR A 161 -2.30 7.72 4.98
C TYR A 161 -2.00 9.07 5.67
N ASP A 162 -2.58 9.33 6.84
CA ASP A 162 -2.22 10.48 7.68
C ASP A 162 -1.18 10.13 8.77
N GLY A 163 -0.34 9.11 8.53
CA GLY A 163 0.72 8.72 9.44
C GLY A 163 1.77 9.81 9.64
N VAL A 164 2.22 10.00 10.89
CA VAL A 164 3.23 11.01 11.25
C VAL A 164 4.49 10.42 11.90
N TYR A 165 4.43 9.17 12.33
CA TYR A 165 5.58 8.43 12.84
C TYR A 165 5.77 7.13 12.05
N PRO A 166 6.50 7.16 10.92
CA PRO A 166 6.62 6.02 10.03
C PRO A 166 7.36 4.81 10.64
N PHE A 167 8.08 4.99 11.75
CA PHE A 167 8.70 3.89 12.49
C PHE A 167 7.79 3.29 13.58
N ALA A 168 6.69 3.97 13.94
CA ALA A 168 5.78 3.49 14.98
C ALA A 168 4.59 2.76 14.38
N VAL A 169 4.28 1.60 14.92
CA VAL A 169 3.07 0.86 14.57
C VAL A 169 1.88 1.44 15.31
N GLN A 170 0.76 1.64 14.60
CA GLN A 170 -0.48 2.20 15.16
C GLN A 170 -0.91 1.47 16.44
N ASN A 171 -1.08 2.24 17.51
CA ASN A 171 -1.37 1.72 18.85
C ASN A 171 -2.70 0.99 18.92
N SER A 172 -3.75 1.52 18.26
CA SER A 172 -5.09 0.92 18.27
C SER A 172 -5.19 -0.41 17.51
N TYR A 173 -4.21 -0.74 16.67
CA TYR A 173 -4.13 -2.02 15.96
C TYR A 173 -3.43 -3.13 16.76
N GLY A 174 -2.77 -2.77 17.87
CA GLY A 174 -2.03 -3.70 18.74
C GLY A 174 -0.53 -3.41 18.82
N GLY A 175 -0.07 -2.28 18.21
CA GLY A 175 1.31 -1.83 18.30
C GLY A 175 2.34 -2.78 17.68
N PRO A 176 3.64 -2.59 18.00
CA PRO A 176 4.73 -3.35 17.40
C PRO A 176 4.65 -4.87 17.61
N GLU A 177 4.29 -5.31 18.80
CA GLU A 177 4.17 -6.74 19.14
C GLU A 177 3.03 -7.41 18.36
N GLY A 178 1.89 -6.71 18.24
CA GLY A 178 0.74 -7.18 17.47
C GLY A 178 1.09 -7.40 16.00
N LEU A 179 1.81 -6.47 15.37
CA LEU A 179 2.25 -6.60 13.98
C LEU A 179 3.25 -7.76 13.82
N LYS A 180 4.26 -7.88 14.69
CA LYS A 180 5.21 -9.01 14.66
C LYS A 180 4.47 -10.35 14.77
N THR A 181 3.48 -10.43 15.65
CA THR A 181 2.65 -11.64 15.83
C THR A 181 1.86 -11.98 14.58
N LEU A 182 1.26 -10.98 13.91
CA LEU A 182 0.54 -11.20 12.66
C LEU A 182 1.48 -11.67 11.55
N VAL A 183 2.62 -11.01 11.35
CA VAL A 183 3.59 -11.39 10.30
C VAL A 183 4.09 -12.82 10.52
N ASN A 184 4.47 -13.16 11.77
CA ASN A 184 4.88 -14.52 12.11
C ASN A 184 3.78 -15.56 11.82
N ALA A 185 2.53 -15.25 12.13
CA ALA A 185 1.38 -16.10 11.81
C ALA A 185 1.13 -16.22 10.30
N CYS A 186 1.33 -15.15 9.52
CA CYS A 186 1.26 -15.19 8.04
C CYS A 186 2.30 -16.16 7.49
N HIS A 187 3.56 -16.06 7.91
CA HIS A 187 4.64 -16.95 7.48
C HIS A 187 4.36 -18.41 7.83
N GLN A 188 3.83 -18.68 9.04
CA GLN A 188 3.40 -20.04 9.43
C GLN A 188 2.30 -20.60 8.55
N ASN A 189 1.44 -19.73 7.99
CA ASN A 189 0.40 -20.11 7.03
C ASN A 189 0.89 -20.12 5.59
N GLY A 190 2.17 -19.81 5.31
CA GLY A 190 2.72 -19.75 3.96
C GLY A 190 2.30 -18.51 3.18
N LEU A 191 1.92 -17.43 3.87
CA LEU A 191 1.52 -16.13 3.31
C LEU A 191 2.68 -15.13 3.46
N ALA A 192 3.05 -14.47 2.36
CA ALA A 192 3.92 -13.30 2.41
C ALA A 192 3.16 -12.08 2.95
N VAL A 193 3.88 -11.09 3.48
CA VAL A 193 3.30 -9.83 3.95
C VAL A 193 3.86 -8.67 3.16
N VAL A 194 2.98 -7.91 2.53
CA VAL A 194 3.26 -6.64 1.88
C VAL A 194 2.79 -5.52 2.81
N LEU A 195 3.65 -4.56 3.10
CA LEU A 195 3.29 -3.40 3.92
C LEU A 195 3.23 -2.15 3.04
N ASP A 196 2.10 -1.46 3.09
CA ASP A 196 1.96 -0.17 2.44
C ASP A 196 2.63 0.92 3.28
N VAL A 197 3.53 1.70 2.65
CA VAL A 197 4.31 2.76 3.27
C VAL A 197 4.18 4.08 2.53
N VAL A 198 3.99 5.15 3.30
CA VAL A 198 3.77 6.51 2.80
C VAL A 198 5.08 7.28 2.91
N TYR A 199 5.79 7.49 1.79
CA TYR A 199 7.05 8.23 1.74
C TYR A 199 6.96 9.52 0.91
N ASN A 200 5.79 9.83 0.38
CA ASN A 200 5.51 11.01 -0.44
C ASN A 200 5.03 12.22 0.39
N HIS A 201 4.43 11.98 1.57
CA HIS A 201 3.94 13.03 2.47
C HIS A 201 3.87 12.53 3.92
N PHE A 202 3.48 13.42 4.82
CA PHE A 202 3.12 13.13 6.21
C PHE A 202 1.75 13.72 6.51
N GLY A 203 1.04 13.10 7.44
CA GLY A 203 -0.17 13.71 8.00
C GLY A 203 0.13 15.05 8.68
N PRO A 204 -0.85 15.94 8.76
CA PRO A 204 -0.66 17.28 9.32
C PRO A 204 -0.64 17.30 10.85
N GLU A 205 -1.42 16.46 11.53
CA GLU A 205 -1.60 16.47 12.98
C GLU A 205 -0.54 15.59 13.66
N GLY A 206 0.25 16.18 14.55
CA GLY A 206 1.33 15.48 15.27
C GLY A 206 2.66 15.46 14.51
N ASN A 207 2.76 16.12 13.36
CA ASN A 207 3.99 16.23 12.60
C ASN A 207 4.87 17.37 13.11
N TYR A 208 5.93 17.03 13.84
CA TYR A 208 6.89 17.97 14.40
C TYR A 208 8.24 17.97 13.69
N LEU A 209 8.39 17.27 12.56
CA LEU A 209 9.66 17.10 11.84
C LEU A 209 10.32 18.42 11.47
N SER A 210 9.55 19.43 11.09
CA SER A 210 10.04 20.75 10.71
C SER A 210 10.75 21.51 11.86
N GLU A 211 10.44 21.17 13.11
CA GLU A 211 11.10 21.76 14.28
C GLU A 211 12.50 21.18 14.50
N PHE A 212 12.76 19.97 14.08
CA PHE A 212 14.06 19.31 14.18
C PHE A 212 14.97 19.63 12.98
N GLY A 213 14.47 19.48 11.75
CA GLY A 213 15.33 19.51 10.59
C GLY A 213 14.67 20.02 9.30
N TYR A 214 15.40 19.87 8.22
CA TYR A 214 15.01 20.29 6.87
C TYR A 214 14.35 19.12 6.12
N TYR A 215 13.35 18.50 6.74
CA TYR A 215 12.62 17.37 6.18
C TYR A 215 11.73 17.76 5.00
N PHE A 216 11.31 19.01 4.93
CA PHE A 216 10.43 19.56 3.89
C PHE A 216 11.14 20.63 3.07
N THR A 217 10.61 20.88 1.87
CA THR A 217 11.09 21.92 0.95
C THR A 217 9.90 22.67 0.34
N ASP A 218 10.03 23.99 0.28
CA ASP A 218 9.10 24.90 -0.41
C ASP A 218 9.33 24.98 -1.93
N ARG A 219 10.38 24.32 -2.41
CA ARG A 219 10.71 24.26 -3.85
C ARG A 219 9.62 23.61 -4.68
N TYR A 220 8.90 22.68 -4.09
CA TYR A 220 7.80 21.95 -4.72
C TYR A 220 6.56 22.00 -3.83
N THR A 221 5.39 22.04 -4.47
CA THR A 221 4.09 21.93 -3.78
C THR A 221 3.41 20.63 -4.24
N THR A 222 2.93 19.86 -3.29
CA THR A 222 2.15 18.65 -3.51
C THR A 222 0.69 18.87 -3.10
N PRO A 223 -0.24 17.97 -3.44
CA PRO A 223 -1.60 18.04 -2.92
C PRO A 223 -1.70 18.06 -1.38
N TRP A 224 -0.68 17.55 -0.70
CA TRP A 224 -0.59 17.50 0.78
C TRP A 224 0.24 18.63 1.40
N GLY A 225 0.68 19.62 0.62
CA GLY A 225 1.47 20.78 1.07
C GLY A 225 2.92 20.76 0.60
N GLU A 226 3.85 21.18 1.47
CA GLU A 226 5.29 21.15 1.17
C GLU A 226 5.77 19.73 0.87
N ALA A 227 6.60 19.59 -0.16
CA ALA A 227 7.17 18.30 -0.51
C ALA A 227 8.24 17.85 0.50
N ILE A 228 8.43 16.56 0.64
CA ILE A 228 9.57 16.00 1.37
C ILE A 228 10.86 16.33 0.60
N ASN A 229 11.91 16.71 1.33
CA ASN A 229 13.17 17.19 0.77
C ASN A 229 14.07 16.03 0.31
N PHE A 230 13.86 15.51 -0.89
CA PHE A 230 14.69 14.44 -1.45
C PHE A 230 15.88 14.91 -2.30
N ASP A 231 15.93 16.19 -2.73
CA ASP A 231 16.96 16.68 -3.66
C ASP A 231 17.55 18.05 -3.33
N GLY A 232 17.08 18.69 -2.27
CA GLY A 232 17.57 19.99 -1.82
C GLY A 232 18.76 19.89 -0.85
N PRO A 233 19.22 21.03 -0.28
CA PRO A 233 20.24 21.02 0.77
C PRO A 233 19.81 20.13 1.94
N PHE A 234 20.75 19.32 2.46
CA PHE A 234 20.54 18.35 3.55
C PHE A 234 19.67 17.13 3.21
N SER A 235 19.28 16.93 1.97
CA SER A 235 18.44 15.79 1.55
C SER A 235 19.06 14.41 1.86
N ASP A 236 20.38 14.27 1.91
CA ASP A 236 21.04 13.00 2.29
C ASP A 236 20.57 12.49 3.66
N HIS A 237 20.24 13.39 4.59
CA HIS A 237 19.75 13.03 5.92
C HIS A 237 18.29 12.65 5.91
N VAL A 238 17.48 13.28 5.05
CA VAL A 238 16.07 12.93 4.82
C VAL A 238 15.98 11.57 4.11
N ARG A 239 16.78 11.37 3.05
CA ARG A 239 16.90 10.06 2.39
C ARG A 239 17.27 8.95 3.37
N ARG A 240 18.28 9.21 4.22
CA ARG A 240 18.67 8.28 5.29
C ARG A 240 17.50 7.90 6.19
N TYR A 241 16.66 8.88 6.57
CA TYR A 241 15.49 8.64 7.43
C TYR A 241 14.55 7.59 6.80
N PHE A 242 14.23 7.74 5.51
CA PHE A 242 13.33 6.80 4.81
C PHE A 242 14.02 5.47 4.47
N LEU A 243 15.31 5.48 4.13
CA LEU A 243 16.06 4.23 3.92
C LEU A 243 16.17 3.40 5.20
N GLU A 244 16.43 4.03 6.35
CA GLU A 244 16.43 3.35 7.65
C GLU A 244 15.03 2.86 8.03
N ASN A 245 13.98 3.58 7.66
CA ASN A 245 12.60 3.14 7.87
C ASN A 245 12.26 1.89 7.03
N ALA A 246 12.58 1.88 5.75
CA ALA A 246 12.36 0.72 4.90
C ALA A 246 13.13 -0.52 5.41
N LEU A 247 14.40 -0.35 5.77
CA LEU A 247 15.20 -1.41 6.38
C LEU A 247 14.62 -1.88 7.72
N TYR A 248 14.06 -0.98 8.51
CA TYR A 248 13.43 -1.31 9.79
C TYR A 248 12.23 -2.24 9.60
N TRP A 249 11.34 -1.94 8.64
CA TRP A 249 10.20 -2.80 8.34
C TRP A 249 10.61 -4.22 7.90
N VAL A 250 11.60 -4.32 7.03
CA VAL A 250 12.06 -5.63 6.53
C VAL A 250 12.93 -6.40 7.53
N SER A 251 13.67 -5.71 8.40
CA SER A 251 14.58 -6.37 9.36
C SER A 251 13.94 -6.70 10.69
N GLU A 252 13.07 -5.81 11.22
CA GLU A 252 12.47 -5.97 12.54
C GLU A 252 11.09 -6.62 12.50
N PHE A 253 10.35 -6.43 11.39
CA PHE A 253 9.00 -6.97 11.24
C PHE A 253 8.92 -8.09 10.20
N HIS A 254 10.03 -8.41 9.55
CA HIS A 254 10.14 -9.48 8.57
C HIS A 254 9.16 -9.37 7.39
N VAL A 255 8.69 -8.17 7.02
CA VAL A 255 7.83 -7.99 5.85
C VAL A 255 8.53 -8.40 4.57
N ASP A 256 7.80 -8.95 3.60
CA ASP A 256 8.34 -9.51 2.36
C ASP A 256 8.28 -8.53 1.19
N ALA A 257 7.48 -7.49 1.29
CA ALA A 257 7.47 -6.41 0.32
C ALA A 257 6.99 -5.10 0.93
N LEU A 258 7.38 -3.98 0.30
CA LEU A 258 6.83 -2.65 0.58
C LEU A 258 6.06 -2.18 -0.64
N ARG A 259 4.78 -1.87 -0.49
CA ARG A 259 4.03 -1.06 -1.45
C ARG A 259 4.32 0.40 -1.13
N LEU A 260 4.72 1.17 -2.12
CA LEU A 260 5.10 2.58 -1.96
C LEU A 260 3.99 3.46 -2.51
N ASP A 261 3.34 4.21 -1.62
CA ASP A 261 2.24 5.10 -1.94
C ASP A 261 2.67 6.27 -2.81
N ALA A 262 1.86 6.59 -3.82
CA ALA A 262 1.92 7.80 -4.65
C ALA A 262 3.36 8.26 -5.01
N VAL A 263 4.21 7.34 -5.52
CA VAL A 263 5.63 7.65 -5.79
C VAL A 263 5.81 8.77 -6.83
N HIS A 264 4.78 9.09 -7.61
CA HIS A 264 4.77 10.23 -8.53
C HIS A 264 4.79 11.59 -7.81
N ALA A 265 4.46 11.63 -6.52
CA ALA A 265 4.57 12.81 -5.68
C ALA A 265 5.92 12.90 -4.93
N ILE A 266 6.81 11.91 -5.08
CA ILE A 266 8.22 11.98 -4.65
C ILE A 266 8.99 12.78 -5.71
N LEU A 267 9.11 14.09 -5.48
CA LEU A 267 9.77 15.01 -6.40
C LEU A 267 11.28 15.01 -6.11
N ASP A 268 12.05 14.45 -7.04
CA ASP A 268 13.49 14.25 -6.88
C ASP A 268 14.20 14.40 -8.25
N PHE A 269 15.01 15.43 -8.37
CA PHE A 269 15.82 15.73 -9.55
C PHE A 269 17.33 15.53 -9.30
N ALA A 270 17.69 14.75 -8.27
CA ALA A 270 19.07 14.38 -8.05
C ALA A 270 19.58 13.43 -9.14
N ALA A 271 20.90 13.37 -9.30
CA ALA A 271 21.53 12.48 -10.29
C ALA A 271 21.24 10.99 -10.05
N GLN A 272 21.11 10.59 -8.77
CA GLN A 272 20.57 9.30 -8.36
C GLN A 272 19.23 9.53 -7.67
N PRO A 273 18.11 9.16 -8.29
CA PRO A 273 16.80 9.30 -7.67
C PRO A 273 16.68 8.48 -6.38
N PHE A 274 15.95 9.01 -5.39
CA PHE A 274 15.70 8.31 -4.11
C PHE A 274 15.09 6.92 -4.30
N LEU A 275 14.14 6.78 -5.22
CA LEU A 275 13.51 5.49 -5.52
C LEU A 275 14.51 4.45 -6.03
N GLN A 276 15.49 4.86 -6.84
CA GLN A 276 16.58 3.98 -7.25
C GLN A 276 17.47 3.62 -6.06
N GLN A 277 17.85 4.59 -5.22
CA GLN A 277 18.66 4.36 -4.02
C GLN A 277 17.96 3.42 -3.03
N LEU A 278 16.64 3.56 -2.87
CA LEU A 278 15.82 2.68 -2.04
C LEU A 278 15.84 1.24 -2.59
N SER A 279 15.64 1.09 -3.90
CA SER A 279 15.69 -0.21 -4.58
C SER A 279 17.04 -0.90 -4.37
N GLU A 280 18.14 -0.18 -4.57
CA GLU A 280 19.50 -0.71 -4.32
C GLU A 280 19.68 -1.14 -2.86
N THR A 281 19.28 -0.30 -1.93
CA THR A 281 19.44 -0.56 -0.48
C THR A 281 18.68 -1.80 -0.02
N ILE A 282 17.44 -1.96 -0.47
CA ILE A 282 16.59 -3.10 -0.06
C ILE A 282 17.05 -4.39 -0.74
N HIS A 283 17.38 -4.37 -2.04
CA HIS A 283 17.85 -5.56 -2.74
C HIS A 283 19.21 -6.04 -2.21
N ASP A 284 20.14 -5.11 -1.92
CA ASP A 284 21.43 -5.46 -1.29
C ASP A 284 21.24 -6.08 0.11
N TYR A 285 20.24 -5.60 0.86
CA TYR A 285 19.91 -6.19 2.15
C TYR A 285 19.29 -7.58 1.99
N ALA A 286 18.33 -7.74 1.08
CA ALA A 286 17.65 -8.99 0.77
C ALA A 286 18.65 -10.10 0.35
N GLU A 287 19.61 -9.76 -0.52
CA GLU A 287 20.68 -10.67 -0.94
C GLU A 287 21.55 -11.12 0.25
N ARG A 288 21.95 -10.16 1.11
CA ARG A 288 22.79 -10.48 2.30
C ARG A 288 22.14 -11.43 3.28
N ILE A 289 20.81 -11.34 3.46
CA ILE A 289 20.06 -12.21 4.39
C ILE A 289 19.44 -13.43 3.68
N ASN A 290 19.64 -13.56 2.37
CA ASN A 290 19.09 -14.63 1.54
C ASN A 290 17.56 -14.74 1.65
N ARG A 291 16.85 -13.59 1.64
CA ARG A 291 15.38 -13.52 1.60
C ARG A 291 14.92 -12.77 0.36
N ARG A 292 13.74 -13.13 -0.14
CA ARG A 292 13.06 -12.37 -1.20
C ARG A 292 12.32 -11.21 -0.56
N ILE A 293 12.67 -9.99 -0.97
CA ILE A 293 12.02 -8.75 -0.53
C ILE A 293 11.77 -7.92 -1.77
N TYR A 294 10.56 -7.39 -1.93
CA TYR A 294 10.14 -6.69 -3.14
C TYR A 294 9.70 -5.25 -2.85
N LEU A 295 9.81 -4.39 -3.87
CA LEU A 295 9.33 -3.02 -3.87
C LEU A 295 8.28 -2.84 -4.95
N ILE A 296 7.10 -2.39 -4.54
CA ILE A 296 5.90 -2.28 -5.37
C ILE A 296 5.42 -0.83 -5.36
N PRO A 297 5.89 0.04 -6.29
CA PRO A 297 5.42 1.41 -6.37
C PRO A 297 3.97 1.48 -6.89
N GLU A 298 3.22 2.42 -6.34
CA GLU A 298 1.96 2.90 -6.90
C GLU A 298 2.20 4.25 -7.58
N SER A 299 1.77 4.36 -8.83
CA SER A 299 1.89 5.59 -9.60
C SER A 299 0.82 5.71 -10.67
N ASP A 300 0.18 6.85 -10.71
CA ASP A 300 -0.83 7.16 -11.72
C ASP A 300 -0.23 7.63 -13.08
N LEU A 301 1.09 7.58 -13.25
CA LEU A 301 1.76 8.10 -14.45
C LEU A 301 1.93 7.10 -15.58
N ASN A 302 1.68 5.82 -15.39
CA ASN A 302 2.05 4.75 -16.34
C ASN A 302 3.54 4.84 -16.74
N ASP A 303 4.40 5.06 -15.77
CA ASP A 303 5.84 5.24 -15.99
C ASP A 303 6.59 3.93 -15.76
N THR A 304 6.97 3.27 -16.85
CA THR A 304 7.70 2.01 -16.78
C THR A 304 9.14 2.14 -16.29
N ARG A 305 9.69 3.35 -16.11
CA ARG A 305 11.02 3.54 -15.51
C ARG A 305 11.08 3.01 -14.08
N LEU A 306 9.95 3.04 -13.37
CA LEU A 306 9.87 2.53 -12.00
C LEU A 306 10.34 1.06 -11.91
N ILE A 307 9.90 0.23 -12.85
CA ILE A 307 10.08 -1.22 -12.84
C ILE A 307 11.08 -1.76 -13.87
N ARG A 308 11.60 -0.91 -14.76
CA ARG A 308 12.72 -1.30 -15.63
C ARG A 308 13.99 -1.53 -14.82
N CYS A 309 14.82 -2.47 -15.27
CA CYS A 309 16.12 -2.68 -14.67
C CYS A 309 17.03 -1.44 -14.83
N ARG A 310 17.95 -1.28 -13.90
CA ARG A 310 18.85 -0.12 -13.79
C ARG A 310 19.74 0.05 -15.00
N GLU A 311 20.19 -1.06 -15.60
CA GLU A 311 21.03 -1.09 -16.82
C GLU A 311 20.33 -0.44 -18.03
N LEU A 312 18.99 -0.40 -18.02
CA LEU A 312 18.17 0.26 -19.04
C LEU A 312 17.67 1.64 -18.59
N GLY A 313 18.25 2.21 -17.53
CA GLY A 313 17.88 3.53 -17.00
C GLY A 313 16.59 3.55 -16.18
N GLY A 314 16.14 2.40 -15.67
CA GLY A 314 15.04 2.29 -14.73
C GLY A 314 15.48 2.37 -13.27
N PHE A 315 14.52 2.37 -12.35
CA PHE A 315 14.79 2.43 -10.91
C PHE A 315 14.97 1.02 -10.29
N GLY A 316 14.62 -0.03 -11.04
CA GLY A 316 14.85 -1.42 -10.63
C GLY A 316 13.89 -1.90 -9.53
N MET A 317 12.69 -1.35 -9.45
CA MET A 317 11.64 -1.88 -8.59
C MET A 317 11.00 -3.14 -9.20
N ASP A 318 10.27 -3.90 -8.41
CA ASP A 318 9.92 -5.29 -8.76
C ASP A 318 8.59 -5.41 -9.50
N ALA A 319 7.56 -4.67 -9.08
CA ALA A 319 6.27 -4.62 -9.74
C ALA A 319 5.61 -3.25 -9.52
N GLN A 320 4.54 -2.96 -10.26
CA GLN A 320 3.79 -1.70 -10.17
C GLN A 320 2.29 -1.98 -10.21
N TRP A 321 1.51 -1.25 -9.40
CA TRP A 321 0.06 -1.20 -9.52
C TRP A 321 -0.35 -0.62 -10.87
N ASN A 322 -1.41 -1.19 -11.47
CA ASN A 322 -1.88 -0.85 -12.80
C ASN A 322 -3.33 -0.38 -12.79
N ASP A 323 -3.53 0.91 -12.57
CA ASP A 323 -4.86 1.53 -12.57
C ASP A 323 -5.55 1.49 -13.93
N ASP A 324 -4.80 1.52 -15.03
CA ASP A 324 -5.37 1.47 -16.37
C ASP A 324 -6.19 0.21 -16.63
N PHE A 325 -5.73 -0.94 -16.10
CA PHE A 325 -6.49 -2.18 -16.19
C PHE A 325 -7.82 -2.07 -15.43
N HIS A 326 -7.77 -1.55 -14.19
CA HIS A 326 -8.98 -1.26 -13.42
C HIS A 326 -9.92 -0.32 -14.16
N HIS A 327 -9.42 0.81 -14.68
CA HIS A 327 -10.24 1.81 -15.36
C HIS A 327 -10.92 1.23 -16.60
N ALA A 328 -10.20 0.43 -17.40
CA ALA A 328 -10.77 -0.23 -18.58
C ALA A 328 -11.87 -1.22 -18.19
N LEU A 329 -11.62 -2.05 -17.17
CA LEU A 329 -12.58 -3.04 -16.67
C LEU A 329 -13.81 -2.34 -16.05
N HIS A 330 -13.59 -1.43 -15.11
CA HIS A 330 -14.65 -0.74 -14.38
C HIS A 330 -15.59 0.03 -15.32
N ALA A 331 -15.00 0.86 -16.19
CA ALA A 331 -15.77 1.63 -17.15
C ALA A 331 -16.58 0.75 -18.12
N LEU A 332 -16.07 -0.44 -18.47
CA LEU A 332 -16.80 -1.40 -19.30
C LEU A 332 -17.96 -2.06 -18.54
N MET A 333 -17.76 -2.43 -17.26
CA MET A 333 -18.76 -3.11 -16.45
C MET A 333 -19.88 -2.20 -15.94
N THR A 334 -19.55 -0.98 -15.53
CA THR A 334 -20.49 -0.04 -14.91
C THR A 334 -21.09 0.96 -15.88
N ASN A 335 -20.48 1.13 -17.05
CA ASN A 335 -20.76 2.19 -18.00
C ASN A 335 -20.50 3.63 -17.45
N GLU A 336 -19.73 3.77 -16.37
CA GLU A 336 -19.29 5.07 -15.87
C GLU A 336 -18.27 5.70 -16.82
N ARG A 337 -18.40 7.03 -17.04
CA ARG A 337 -17.56 7.81 -17.97
C ARG A 337 -17.16 9.16 -17.40
N ASP A 338 -17.40 9.38 -16.11
CA ASP A 338 -17.08 10.63 -15.44
C ASP A 338 -15.65 10.62 -14.89
N GLY A 339 -15.06 11.80 -14.70
CA GLY A 339 -13.72 11.94 -14.15
C GLY A 339 -12.66 11.17 -14.96
N TYR A 340 -11.81 10.42 -14.28
CA TYR A 340 -10.73 9.66 -14.92
C TYR A 340 -11.22 8.48 -15.79
N TYR A 341 -12.50 8.05 -15.67
CA TYR A 341 -13.07 7.03 -16.54
C TYR A 341 -13.44 7.54 -17.95
N CYS A 342 -13.45 8.87 -18.21
CA CYS A 342 -13.95 9.43 -19.47
C CYS A 342 -13.18 8.97 -20.74
N GLY A 343 -11.97 8.45 -20.56
CA GLY A 343 -11.14 7.93 -21.64
C GLY A 343 -11.19 6.42 -21.84
N TYR A 344 -12.06 5.71 -21.13
CA TYR A 344 -12.14 4.23 -21.13
C TYR A 344 -13.56 3.75 -21.45
N GLY A 345 -13.72 2.42 -21.54
CA GLY A 345 -15.02 1.76 -21.62
C GLY A 345 -15.32 1.13 -22.97
N GLN A 346 -14.33 1.07 -23.84
CA GLN A 346 -14.41 0.23 -25.03
C GLN A 346 -13.79 -1.14 -24.73
N ILE A 347 -14.32 -2.21 -25.33
CA ILE A 347 -13.74 -3.55 -25.18
C ILE A 347 -12.28 -3.59 -25.68
N GLN A 348 -11.93 -2.72 -26.62
CA GLN A 348 -10.57 -2.56 -27.12
C GLN A 348 -9.59 -2.02 -26.08
N ASP A 349 -10.07 -1.19 -25.12
CA ASP A 349 -9.24 -0.70 -24.01
C ASP A 349 -8.82 -1.88 -23.13
N LEU A 350 -9.78 -2.74 -22.79
CA LEU A 350 -9.52 -3.96 -22.04
C LEU A 350 -8.63 -4.94 -22.81
N ALA A 351 -8.86 -5.09 -24.14
CA ALA A 351 -8.00 -5.92 -25.00
C ALA A 351 -6.56 -5.42 -25.02
N LYS A 352 -6.36 -4.10 -25.04
CA LYS A 352 -5.03 -3.49 -24.95
C LYS A 352 -4.41 -3.69 -23.56
N ALA A 353 -5.17 -3.48 -22.49
CA ALA A 353 -4.72 -3.73 -21.12
C ALA A 353 -4.26 -5.19 -20.92
N TYR A 354 -5.00 -6.14 -21.48
CA TYR A 354 -4.62 -7.57 -21.47
C TYR A 354 -3.30 -7.83 -22.20
N ARG A 355 -3.12 -7.23 -23.39
CA ARG A 355 -1.96 -7.48 -24.25
C ARG A 355 -0.70 -6.76 -23.78
N GLU A 356 -0.84 -5.50 -23.39
CA GLU A 356 0.29 -4.61 -23.13
C GLU A 356 0.48 -4.32 -21.64
N GLY A 357 -0.59 -4.24 -20.86
CA GLY A 357 -0.64 -3.79 -19.47
C GLY A 357 -1.31 -2.44 -19.37
N PHE A 358 -0.69 -1.37 -19.86
CA PHE A 358 -1.28 -0.04 -19.88
C PHE A 358 -2.13 0.21 -21.12
N VAL A 359 -3.26 0.88 -20.93
CA VAL A 359 -4.09 1.41 -22.01
C VAL A 359 -3.45 2.66 -22.62
N TYR A 360 -3.04 3.58 -21.74
CA TYR A 360 -2.32 4.78 -22.17
C TYR A 360 -0.80 4.55 -22.16
N SER A 361 -0.20 4.57 -23.34
CA SER A 361 1.22 4.32 -23.58
C SER A 361 1.84 5.38 -24.50
N GLY A 362 1.45 6.65 -24.36
CA GLY A 362 1.89 7.82 -25.15
C GLY A 362 0.76 8.53 -25.88
N GLN A 363 -0.45 8.00 -25.90
CA GLN A 363 -1.60 8.62 -26.55
C GLN A 363 -2.16 9.79 -25.72
N TYR A 364 -2.97 10.63 -26.36
CA TYR A 364 -3.68 11.72 -25.70
C TYR A 364 -4.76 11.16 -24.75
N SER A 365 -4.70 11.56 -23.49
CA SER A 365 -5.73 11.27 -22.49
C SER A 365 -6.72 12.42 -22.40
N PRO A 366 -8.03 12.20 -22.64
CA PRO A 366 -9.06 13.24 -22.51
C PRO A 366 -9.14 13.81 -21.09
N TYR A 367 -9.00 12.98 -20.08
CA TYR A 367 -9.00 13.39 -18.67
C TYR A 367 -7.80 14.28 -18.34
N ARG A 368 -6.58 13.83 -18.69
CA ARG A 368 -5.34 14.55 -18.38
C ARG A 368 -5.03 15.67 -19.36
N LYS A 369 -5.79 15.79 -20.45
CA LYS A 369 -5.65 16.82 -21.51
C LYS A 369 -4.22 16.92 -22.05
N ARG A 370 -3.50 15.79 -22.11
CA ARG A 370 -2.12 15.66 -22.60
C ARG A 370 -1.82 14.24 -23.04
N ASN A 371 -0.71 14.05 -23.77
CA ASN A 371 -0.16 12.72 -24.00
C ASN A 371 0.29 12.11 -22.67
N TYR A 372 0.07 10.81 -22.49
CA TYR A 372 0.16 10.17 -21.20
C TYR A 372 0.68 8.73 -21.29
N GLY A 373 1.49 8.36 -20.29
CA GLY A 373 2.02 7.02 -20.15
C GLY A 373 3.23 6.71 -21.04
N THR A 374 3.83 5.57 -20.78
CA THR A 374 4.90 4.96 -21.56
C THR A 374 4.52 3.54 -21.94
N SER A 375 5.14 3.00 -23.01
CA SER A 375 4.86 1.61 -23.41
C SER A 375 5.25 0.60 -22.32
N SER A 376 4.33 -0.28 -21.98
CA SER A 376 4.51 -1.44 -21.11
C SER A 376 4.62 -2.76 -21.90
N GLU A 377 4.68 -2.73 -23.22
CA GLU A 377 4.72 -3.90 -24.08
C GLU A 377 5.87 -4.85 -23.71
N ALA A 378 7.08 -4.29 -23.51
CA ALA A 378 8.26 -5.04 -23.12
C ALA A 378 8.36 -5.37 -21.61
N ILE A 379 7.41 -4.92 -20.80
CA ILE A 379 7.41 -5.20 -19.36
C ILE A 379 6.85 -6.61 -19.11
N PRO A 380 7.57 -7.47 -18.37
CA PRO A 380 7.07 -8.80 -18.03
C PRO A 380 5.75 -8.75 -17.25
N GLY A 381 4.86 -9.72 -17.48
CA GLY A 381 3.55 -9.72 -16.83
C GLY A 381 3.59 -9.73 -15.30
N HIS A 382 4.60 -10.36 -14.70
CA HIS A 382 4.79 -10.39 -13.24
C HIS A 382 5.26 -9.06 -12.63
N GLN A 383 5.51 -8.04 -13.45
CA GLN A 383 5.84 -6.70 -12.97
C GLN A 383 4.64 -5.74 -12.97
N LEU A 384 3.43 -6.22 -13.28
CA LEU A 384 2.20 -5.44 -13.21
C LEU A 384 1.20 -6.12 -12.29
N ILE A 385 0.66 -5.38 -11.34
CA ILE A 385 -0.39 -5.81 -10.42
C ILE A 385 -1.70 -5.21 -10.90
N ILE A 386 -2.70 -6.07 -11.13
CA ILE A 386 -4.01 -5.68 -11.64
C ILE A 386 -5.12 -6.04 -10.65
N PHE A 387 -6.18 -5.30 -10.70
CA PHE A 387 -7.32 -5.46 -9.79
C PHE A 387 -8.63 -5.00 -10.47
N SER A 388 -9.76 -5.51 -9.98
CA SER A 388 -11.08 -4.99 -10.28
C SER A 388 -11.44 -3.79 -9.40
N GLN A 389 -10.88 -3.77 -8.19
CA GLN A 389 -11.05 -2.73 -7.17
C GLN A 389 -9.92 -2.82 -6.13
N ASN A 390 -9.63 -1.72 -5.46
CA ASN A 390 -8.78 -1.61 -4.29
C ASN A 390 -9.33 -0.54 -3.34
N HIS A 391 -8.62 -0.20 -2.26
CA HIS A 391 -9.07 0.81 -1.32
C HIS A 391 -9.32 2.18 -1.97
N ASP A 392 -8.46 2.61 -2.89
CA ASP A 392 -8.55 3.90 -3.57
C ASP A 392 -9.75 3.97 -4.53
N GLN A 393 -9.93 2.93 -5.35
CA GLN A 393 -10.98 2.90 -6.36
C GLN A 393 -12.37 2.84 -5.74
N ILE A 394 -12.51 2.22 -4.56
CA ILE A 394 -13.76 2.21 -3.80
C ILE A 394 -13.90 3.49 -2.96
N GLY A 395 -12.87 3.83 -2.21
CA GLY A 395 -12.93 4.89 -1.20
C GLY A 395 -12.97 6.30 -1.76
N ASN A 396 -12.55 6.48 -3.01
CA ASN A 396 -12.69 7.74 -3.75
C ASN A 396 -14.04 7.87 -4.45
N ARG A 397 -14.95 6.92 -4.28
CA ARG A 397 -16.37 7.09 -4.61
C ARG A 397 -17.10 7.81 -3.47
N MET A 398 -18.12 8.61 -3.83
CA MET A 398 -18.82 9.46 -2.86
C MET A 398 -19.40 8.68 -1.69
N LEU A 399 -19.95 7.48 -1.93
CA LEU A 399 -20.54 6.61 -0.91
C LEU A 399 -19.68 5.38 -0.59
N GLY A 400 -18.50 5.26 -1.22
CA GLY A 400 -17.59 4.12 -1.02
C GLY A 400 -18.15 2.79 -1.53
N GLU A 401 -18.92 2.81 -2.63
CA GLU A 401 -19.61 1.62 -3.14
C GLU A 401 -18.62 0.65 -3.79
N ARG A 402 -18.72 -0.61 -3.39
CA ARG A 402 -17.99 -1.71 -3.99
C ARG A 402 -18.60 -2.14 -5.33
N LEU A 403 -17.81 -2.79 -6.16
CA LEU A 403 -18.30 -3.33 -7.44
C LEU A 403 -19.52 -4.23 -7.24
N SER A 404 -19.59 -5.00 -6.15
CA SER A 404 -20.73 -5.83 -5.76
C SER A 404 -22.06 -5.09 -5.58
N SER A 405 -22.01 -3.78 -5.31
CA SER A 405 -23.18 -2.91 -5.20
C SER A 405 -23.51 -2.18 -6.51
N LEU A 406 -22.57 -2.12 -7.45
CA LEU A 406 -22.70 -1.38 -8.71
C LEU A 406 -23.15 -2.24 -9.87
N VAL A 407 -22.84 -3.54 -9.85
CA VAL A 407 -23.09 -4.45 -10.96
C VAL A 407 -23.81 -5.71 -10.52
N SER A 408 -24.38 -6.45 -11.48
CA SER A 408 -25.03 -7.73 -11.23
C SER A 408 -24.06 -8.82 -10.76
N LEU A 409 -24.57 -9.89 -10.16
CA LEU A 409 -23.77 -11.05 -9.75
C LEU A 409 -22.98 -11.64 -10.93
N GLU A 410 -23.59 -11.71 -12.11
CA GLU A 410 -22.94 -12.24 -13.32
C GLU A 410 -21.78 -11.34 -13.78
N ALA A 411 -21.94 -10.01 -13.65
CA ALA A 411 -20.86 -9.07 -13.96
C ALA A 411 -19.72 -9.13 -12.92
N GLN A 412 -20.01 -9.39 -11.63
CA GLN A 412 -18.98 -9.67 -10.62
C GLN A 412 -18.15 -10.91 -10.97
N LYS A 413 -18.83 -12.01 -11.38
CA LYS A 413 -18.15 -13.23 -11.84
C LYS A 413 -17.27 -12.98 -13.05
N LEU A 414 -17.75 -12.16 -13.98
CA LEU A 414 -16.99 -11.77 -15.17
C LEU A 414 -15.75 -10.98 -14.80
N ALA A 415 -15.87 -10.00 -13.89
CA ALA A 415 -14.75 -9.21 -13.39
C ALA A 415 -13.69 -10.09 -12.70
N ALA A 416 -14.10 -11.02 -11.84
CA ALA A 416 -13.20 -11.99 -11.21
C ALA A 416 -12.42 -12.82 -12.26
N GLY A 417 -13.10 -13.32 -13.30
CA GLY A 417 -12.45 -14.04 -14.40
C GLY A 417 -11.47 -13.17 -15.18
N LEU A 418 -11.82 -11.91 -15.45
CA LEU A 418 -10.99 -10.96 -16.16
C LEU A 418 -9.70 -10.64 -15.40
N VAL A 419 -9.73 -10.54 -14.08
CA VAL A 419 -8.54 -10.31 -13.24
C VAL A 419 -7.74 -11.61 -13.07
N LEU A 420 -8.36 -12.68 -12.60
CA LEU A 420 -7.65 -13.88 -12.18
C LEU A 420 -7.07 -14.70 -13.33
N LEU A 421 -7.63 -14.60 -14.53
CA LEU A 421 -7.12 -15.33 -15.71
C LEU A 421 -6.20 -14.50 -16.61
N ALA A 422 -5.91 -13.24 -16.24
CA ALA A 422 -4.94 -12.40 -16.94
C ALA A 422 -3.49 -12.81 -16.64
N PRO A 423 -2.53 -12.49 -17.54
CA PRO A 423 -1.12 -12.84 -17.37
C PRO A 423 -0.35 -11.84 -16.46
N TYR A 424 -1.01 -11.37 -15.42
CA TYR A 424 -0.51 -10.36 -14.48
C TYR A 424 -0.67 -10.85 -13.03
N LEU A 425 -0.09 -10.14 -12.06
CA LEU A 425 -0.30 -10.42 -10.64
C LEU A 425 -1.69 -9.88 -10.23
N PRO A 426 -2.58 -10.72 -9.72
CA PRO A 426 -3.89 -10.25 -9.26
C PRO A 426 -3.81 -9.71 -7.84
N LEU A 427 -4.53 -8.62 -7.57
CA LEU A 427 -4.83 -8.12 -6.24
C LEU A 427 -6.35 -8.17 -6.04
N LEU A 428 -6.77 -8.69 -4.90
CA LEU A 428 -8.14 -8.72 -4.43
C LEU A 428 -8.28 -7.79 -3.24
N PHE A 429 -9.31 -6.97 -3.22
CA PHE A 429 -9.61 -6.14 -2.06
C PHE A 429 -10.48 -6.90 -1.07
N MET A 430 -10.21 -6.78 0.22
CA MET A 430 -10.90 -7.48 1.32
C MET A 430 -12.42 -7.53 1.12
N GLY A 431 -12.99 -8.74 1.16
CA GLY A 431 -14.42 -8.99 0.98
C GLY A 431 -14.86 -9.16 -0.46
N GLU A 432 -13.99 -8.89 -1.45
CA GLU A 432 -14.30 -9.05 -2.87
C GLU A 432 -14.62 -10.51 -3.20
N GLU A 433 -13.87 -11.42 -2.60
CA GLU A 433 -13.95 -12.86 -2.83
C GLU A 433 -15.28 -13.51 -2.42
N TYR A 434 -16.12 -12.79 -1.72
CA TYR A 434 -17.48 -13.23 -1.38
C TYR A 434 -18.56 -12.18 -1.71
N GLY A 435 -18.18 -11.11 -2.43
CA GLY A 435 -19.12 -10.09 -2.86
C GLY A 435 -19.67 -9.25 -1.70
N GLU A 436 -18.82 -8.86 -0.75
CA GLU A 436 -19.15 -7.93 0.34
C GLU A 436 -19.81 -6.67 -0.20
N ARG A 437 -20.83 -6.17 0.51
CA ARG A 437 -21.56 -4.94 0.15
C ARG A 437 -21.33 -3.79 1.11
N ALA A 438 -20.70 -4.04 2.28
CA ALA A 438 -20.30 -2.96 3.18
C ALA A 438 -19.40 -1.97 2.41
N PRO A 439 -19.69 -0.66 2.42
CA PRO A 439 -18.90 0.32 1.70
C PRO A 439 -17.49 0.40 2.27
N PHE A 440 -16.57 1.00 1.52
CA PHE A 440 -15.28 1.42 2.06
C PHE A 440 -15.15 2.93 1.87
N GLN A 441 -15.69 3.68 2.81
CA GLN A 441 -15.72 5.15 2.79
C GLN A 441 -14.43 5.72 3.34
N TYR A 442 -14.08 6.96 2.95
CA TYR A 442 -12.99 7.68 3.59
C TYR A 442 -13.39 8.05 5.02
N PHE A 443 -12.55 7.70 5.99
CA PHE A 443 -12.73 7.99 7.41
C PHE A 443 -11.43 8.38 8.08
N VAL A 444 -11.52 9.32 9.02
CA VAL A 444 -10.44 9.81 9.87
C VAL A 444 -10.91 10.02 11.30
N SER A 445 -9.98 10.26 12.20
CA SER A 445 -10.26 10.61 13.60
C SER A 445 -9.24 11.66 14.05
N ALA A 446 -9.33 12.86 13.45
CA ALA A 446 -8.47 13.98 13.81
C ALA A 446 -8.88 14.53 15.18
N GLY A 447 -7.90 14.88 16.01
CA GLY A 447 -8.08 15.55 17.30
C GLY A 447 -8.22 17.07 17.15
N ASP A 448 -7.68 17.65 16.07
CA ASP A 448 -7.80 19.06 15.75
C ASP A 448 -9.15 19.36 15.07
N PRO A 449 -10.06 20.17 15.72
CA PRO A 449 -11.36 20.47 15.16
C PRO A 449 -11.32 21.26 13.84
N GLU A 450 -10.32 22.11 13.63
CA GLU A 450 -10.19 22.89 12.39
C GLU A 450 -9.75 21.97 11.24
N LEU A 451 -8.82 21.06 11.50
CA LEU A 451 -8.43 20.02 10.52
C LEU A 451 -9.63 19.13 10.19
N ALA A 452 -10.37 18.65 11.19
CA ALA A 452 -11.54 17.82 11.00
C ALA A 452 -12.58 18.50 10.07
N LYS A 453 -12.83 19.78 10.30
CA LYS A 453 -13.71 20.59 9.47
C LYS A 453 -13.18 20.75 8.05
N ALA A 454 -11.88 21.06 7.90
CA ALA A 454 -11.27 21.23 6.60
C ALA A 454 -11.34 19.95 5.76
N VAL A 455 -11.11 18.79 6.36
CA VAL A 455 -11.25 17.46 5.70
C VAL A 455 -12.68 17.22 5.24
N ALA A 456 -13.68 17.47 6.10
CA ALA A 456 -15.09 17.28 5.75
C ALA A 456 -15.53 18.23 4.62
N GLU A 457 -15.09 19.50 4.64
CA GLU A 457 -15.37 20.47 3.59
C GLU A 457 -14.66 20.10 2.28
N GLY A 458 -13.41 19.64 2.33
CA GLY A 458 -12.65 19.17 1.17
C GLY A 458 -13.36 18.03 0.44
N ARG A 459 -13.83 17.02 1.19
CA ARG A 459 -14.62 15.90 0.60
C ARG A 459 -15.93 16.36 -0.02
N LYS A 460 -16.64 17.33 0.60
CA LYS A 460 -17.86 17.90 0.01
C LYS A 460 -17.56 18.64 -1.32
N GLN A 461 -16.46 19.37 -1.38
CA GLN A 461 -16.05 20.08 -2.60
C GLN A 461 -15.64 19.12 -3.72
N GLU A 462 -14.90 18.06 -3.39
CA GLU A 462 -14.48 17.02 -4.35
C GLU A 462 -15.69 16.37 -5.04
N PHE A 463 -16.77 16.11 -4.30
CA PHE A 463 -17.96 15.48 -4.84
C PHE A 463 -19.06 16.45 -5.27
N ALA A 464 -18.85 17.78 -5.20
CA ALA A 464 -19.88 18.77 -5.50
C ALA A 464 -20.50 18.62 -6.90
N GLU A 465 -19.72 18.23 -7.91
CA GLU A 465 -20.19 18.01 -9.28
C GLU A 465 -21.00 16.70 -9.42
N PHE A 466 -20.77 15.72 -8.55
CA PHE A 466 -21.38 14.39 -8.60
C PHE A 466 -22.55 14.22 -7.64
N ALA A 467 -22.69 15.10 -6.66
CA ALA A 467 -23.54 14.92 -5.48
C ALA A 467 -25.05 14.84 -5.77
N LYS A 468 -25.56 15.34 -6.92
CA LYS A 468 -26.99 15.29 -7.30
C LYS A 468 -27.97 15.48 -6.13
N GLY A 469 -27.57 16.26 -5.10
CA GLY A 469 -28.37 16.50 -3.88
C GLY A 469 -28.16 15.48 -2.75
N ILE A 470 -27.21 14.58 -2.85
CA ILE A 470 -26.77 13.67 -1.77
C ILE A 470 -25.50 14.25 -1.17
N GLU A 471 -25.41 14.32 0.15
CA GLU A 471 -24.18 14.72 0.84
C GLU A 471 -23.28 13.49 1.06
N PRO A 472 -21.93 13.60 0.88
CA PRO A 472 -21.00 12.56 1.26
C PRO A 472 -21.05 12.33 2.78
N PRO A 473 -20.82 11.10 3.26
CA PRO A 473 -20.71 10.82 4.69
C PRO A 473 -19.64 11.67 5.36
N ASP A 474 -19.87 12.05 6.62
CA ASP A 474 -18.88 12.77 7.41
C ASP A 474 -17.69 11.84 7.73
N PRO A 475 -16.46 12.14 7.28
CA PRO A 475 -15.28 11.31 7.54
C PRO A 475 -14.93 11.15 9.02
N GLN A 476 -15.32 12.13 9.86
CA GLN A 476 -15.06 12.10 11.31
C GLN A 476 -16.09 11.26 12.07
N ALA A 477 -17.25 11.00 11.48
CA ALA A 477 -18.30 10.25 12.16
C ALA A 477 -17.87 8.80 12.42
N LYS A 478 -18.11 8.33 13.65
CA LYS A 478 -17.84 6.94 14.02
C LYS A 478 -18.65 5.95 13.17
N GLU A 479 -19.85 6.35 12.81
CA GLU A 479 -20.80 5.59 11.99
C GLU A 479 -20.22 5.33 10.59
N THR A 480 -19.52 6.29 9.99
CA THR A 480 -18.84 6.14 8.69
C THR A 480 -17.80 5.01 8.75
N PHE A 481 -16.97 5.00 9.79
CA PHE A 481 -16.02 3.92 10.02
C PHE A 481 -16.69 2.57 10.29
N LEU A 482 -17.71 2.55 11.15
CA LEU A 482 -18.42 1.32 11.50
C LEU A 482 -19.14 0.69 10.31
N ALA A 483 -19.65 1.50 9.38
CA ALA A 483 -20.29 1.03 8.16
C ALA A 483 -19.31 0.31 7.22
N CYS A 484 -17.99 0.59 7.34
CA CYS A 484 -16.95 -0.03 6.52
C CYS A 484 -16.46 -1.39 7.04
N LYS A 485 -16.91 -1.82 8.23
CA LYS A 485 -16.52 -3.13 8.77
C LYS A 485 -17.16 -4.26 7.97
N LEU A 486 -16.35 -5.29 7.67
CA LEU A 486 -16.83 -6.45 6.92
C LEU A 486 -17.78 -7.31 7.73
N ASP A 487 -18.79 -7.88 7.04
CA ASP A 487 -19.68 -8.92 7.59
C ASP A 487 -19.25 -10.32 7.10
N HIS A 488 -18.28 -10.91 7.79
CA HIS A 488 -17.83 -12.27 7.46
C HIS A 488 -18.93 -13.34 7.53
N ALA A 489 -20.01 -13.09 8.30
CA ALA A 489 -21.12 -14.05 8.41
C ALA A 489 -21.95 -14.13 7.13
N CYS A 490 -21.88 -13.14 6.25
CA CYS A 490 -22.62 -13.18 4.98
C CYS A 490 -22.09 -14.28 4.02
N LYS A 491 -20.85 -14.75 4.21
CA LYS A 491 -20.26 -15.86 3.44
C LYS A 491 -21.11 -17.15 3.49
N GLU A 492 -21.92 -17.33 4.54
CA GLU A 492 -22.81 -18.51 4.68
C GLU A 492 -24.05 -18.46 3.79
N LYS A 493 -24.38 -17.31 3.19
CA LYS A 493 -25.52 -17.17 2.29
C LYS A 493 -25.17 -17.70 0.89
N GLU A 494 -26.15 -18.32 0.22
CA GLU A 494 -25.97 -19.03 -1.07
C GLU A 494 -25.28 -18.17 -2.13
N GLU A 495 -25.71 -16.91 -2.33
CA GLU A 495 -25.14 -16.02 -3.34
C GLU A 495 -23.65 -15.68 -3.07
N HIS A 496 -23.27 -15.52 -1.79
CA HIS A 496 -21.90 -15.25 -1.38
C HIS A 496 -21.01 -16.50 -1.49
N GLN A 497 -21.57 -17.69 -1.17
CA GLN A 497 -20.86 -18.96 -1.37
C GLN A 497 -20.53 -19.20 -2.83
N LEU A 498 -21.47 -18.92 -3.75
CA LEU A 498 -21.24 -19.05 -5.20
C LEU A 498 -20.05 -18.20 -5.67
N ILE A 499 -19.92 -16.98 -5.14
CA ILE A 499 -18.78 -16.11 -5.46
C ILE A 499 -17.49 -16.67 -4.84
N CYS A 500 -17.49 -17.08 -3.57
CA CYS A 500 -16.34 -17.72 -2.92
C CYS A 500 -15.82 -18.92 -3.72
N ASP A 501 -16.73 -19.80 -4.12
CA ASP A 501 -16.39 -21.00 -4.88
C ASP A 501 -15.82 -20.66 -6.25
N LEU A 502 -16.37 -19.63 -6.91
CA LEU A 502 -15.84 -19.15 -8.19
C LEU A 502 -14.41 -18.62 -8.03
N TYR A 503 -14.14 -17.75 -7.04
CA TYR A 503 -12.78 -17.24 -6.80
C TYR A 503 -11.81 -18.39 -6.54
N ARG A 504 -12.18 -19.36 -5.70
CA ARG A 504 -11.37 -20.55 -5.42
C ARG A 504 -11.07 -21.34 -6.69
N ILE A 505 -12.06 -21.58 -7.54
CA ILE A 505 -11.91 -22.31 -8.82
C ILE A 505 -11.00 -21.52 -9.76
N LEU A 506 -11.19 -20.22 -9.91
CA LEU A 506 -10.37 -19.39 -10.80
C LEU A 506 -8.91 -19.36 -10.36
N ILE A 507 -8.66 -19.26 -9.06
CA ILE A 507 -7.30 -19.32 -8.50
C ILE A 507 -6.68 -20.70 -8.71
N GLN A 508 -7.44 -21.79 -8.52
CA GLN A 508 -6.98 -23.14 -8.81
C GLN A 508 -6.66 -23.32 -10.31
N MET A 509 -7.52 -22.84 -11.20
CA MET A 509 -7.25 -22.86 -12.65
C MET A 509 -5.97 -22.09 -12.98
N ARG A 510 -5.82 -20.87 -12.44
CA ARG A 510 -4.63 -20.03 -12.62
C ARG A 510 -3.35 -20.74 -12.18
N THR A 511 -3.37 -21.45 -11.06
CA THR A 511 -2.18 -22.07 -10.46
C THR A 511 -1.88 -23.46 -11.01
N ALA A 512 -2.90 -24.24 -11.37
CA ALA A 512 -2.76 -25.62 -11.80
C ALA A 512 -2.59 -25.77 -13.33
N ILE A 513 -3.19 -24.91 -14.15
CA ILE A 513 -3.10 -25.00 -15.61
C ILE A 513 -1.84 -24.27 -16.10
N PRO A 514 -0.87 -24.97 -16.72
CA PRO A 514 0.43 -24.39 -17.04
C PRO A 514 0.37 -23.11 -17.89
N CYS A 515 -0.51 -23.03 -18.90
CA CYS A 515 -0.65 -21.83 -19.72
C CYS A 515 -1.28 -20.65 -18.96
N LEU A 516 -2.12 -20.91 -17.95
CA LEU A 516 -2.72 -19.88 -17.09
C LEU A 516 -1.78 -19.46 -15.97
N ARG A 517 -0.90 -20.34 -15.52
CA ARG A 517 0.15 -20.03 -14.55
C ARG A 517 1.27 -19.18 -15.14
N SER A 518 1.53 -19.32 -16.45
CA SER A 518 2.55 -18.55 -17.14
C SER A 518 2.16 -17.07 -17.19
N LEU A 519 3.05 -16.17 -16.80
CA LEU A 519 2.87 -14.71 -16.91
C LEU A 519 3.58 -14.14 -18.15
N ASP A 520 3.81 -15.01 -19.15
CA ASP A 520 4.46 -14.67 -20.41
C ASP A 520 3.45 -14.07 -21.40
N LYS A 521 3.51 -12.76 -21.60
CA LYS A 521 2.62 -12.03 -22.52
C LYS A 521 2.87 -12.36 -23.99
N GLU A 522 4.06 -12.86 -24.35
CA GLU A 522 4.37 -13.25 -25.72
C GLU A 522 3.64 -14.54 -26.15
N LYS A 523 3.21 -15.34 -25.16
CA LYS A 523 2.43 -16.57 -25.39
C LYS A 523 0.95 -16.34 -25.17
N MET A 524 0.46 -15.26 -25.74
CA MET A 524 -0.95 -14.87 -25.68
C MET A 524 -1.38 -14.16 -26.95
N GLU A 525 -2.57 -14.47 -27.39
CA GLU A 525 -3.30 -13.76 -28.44
C GLU A 525 -4.58 -13.17 -27.86
N VAL A 526 -4.84 -11.91 -28.15
CA VAL A 526 -6.02 -11.19 -27.65
C VAL A 526 -6.77 -10.59 -28.83
N LEU A 527 -8.01 -10.98 -29.01
CA LEU A 527 -8.92 -10.45 -30.03
C LEU A 527 -10.14 -9.83 -29.36
N SER A 528 -10.53 -8.67 -29.81
CA SER A 528 -11.78 -8.01 -29.40
C SER A 528 -12.80 -8.01 -30.53
N PHE A 529 -14.05 -8.25 -30.16
CA PHE A 529 -15.22 -8.19 -31.05
C PHE A 529 -16.12 -7.03 -30.57
N PRO A 530 -15.90 -5.79 -31.04
CA PRO A 530 -16.59 -4.64 -30.48
C PRO A 530 -18.09 -4.65 -30.67
N ALA A 531 -18.58 -5.14 -31.82
CA ALA A 531 -20.01 -5.26 -32.09
C ALA A 531 -20.73 -6.19 -31.11
N ASP A 532 -20.02 -7.20 -30.62
CA ASP A 532 -20.51 -8.23 -29.73
C ASP A 532 -20.06 -8.03 -28.28
N GLN A 533 -19.35 -6.95 -27.97
CA GLN A 533 -18.77 -6.68 -26.65
C GLN A 533 -18.06 -7.90 -26.06
N THR A 534 -17.27 -8.58 -26.88
CA THR A 534 -16.61 -9.83 -26.50
C THR A 534 -15.10 -9.73 -26.64
N LEU A 535 -14.39 -10.27 -25.64
CA LEU A 535 -12.95 -10.43 -25.63
C LEU A 535 -12.64 -11.93 -25.71
N MET A 536 -11.75 -12.29 -26.64
CA MET A 536 -11.19 -13.64 -26.74
C MET A 536 -9.71 -13.58 -26.39
N VAL A 537 -9.30 -14.44 -25.48
CA VAL A 537 -7.90 -14.58 -25.05
C VAL A 537 -7.48 -16.02 -25.24
N ARG A 538 -6.47 -16.25 -26.06
CA ARG A 538 -5.80 -17.52 -26.22
C ARG A 538 -4.45 -17.47 -25.53
N ARG A 539 -4.18 -18.43 -24.64
CA ARG A 539 -2.91 -18.53 -23.91
C ARG A 539 -2.32 -19.91 -24.09
N TRP A 540 -0.99 -19.99 -24.26
CA TRP A 540 -0.34 -21.29 -24.44
C TRP A 540 1.04 -21.33 -23.76
N THR A 541 1.48 -22.53 -23.40
CA THR A 541 2.87 -22.82 -23.00
C THR A 541 3.12 -24.33 -23.17
N GLY A 542 4.16 -24.68 -23.94
CA GLY A 542 4.38 -26.08 -24.31
C GLY A 542 3.14 -26.71 -24.99
N ALA A 543 2.66 -27.81 -24.43
CA ALA A 543 1.46 -28.50 -24.89
C ALA A 543 0.16 -28.03 -24.21
N SER A 544 0.26 -27.10 -23.25
CA SER A 544 -0.91 -26.54 -22.55
C SER A 544 -1.43 -25.33 -23.29
N GLU A 545 -2.72 -25.31 -23.57
CA GLU A 545 -3.41 -24.23 -24.25
C GLU A 545 -4.77 -23.98 -23.61
N ALA A 546 -5.19 -22.72 -23.51
CA ALA A 546 -6.49 -22.29 -23.04
C ALA A 546 -7.06 -21.22 -23.96
N LEU A 547 -8.34 -21.36 -24.31
CA LEU A 547 -9.14 -20.35 -24.97
C LEU A 547 -10.17 -19.82 -23.99
N ILE A 548 -10.14 -18.53 -23.73
CA ILE A 548 -11.00 -17.85 -22.76
C ILE A 548 -11.86 -16.85 -23.52
N LEU A 549 -13.16 -16.89 -23.30
CA LEU A 549 -14.13 -15.97 -23.88
C LEU A 549 -14.80 -15.17 -22.78
N PHE A 550 -14.69 -13.86 -22.84
CA PHE A 550 -15.37 -12.93 -21.96
C PHE A 550 -16.39 -12.13 -22.76
N HIS A 551 -17.66 -12.35 -22.48
CA HIS A 551 -18.75 -11.61 -23.10
C HIS A 551 -19.28 -10.56 -22.12
N CYS A 552 -19.07 -9.29 -22.44
CA CYS A 552 -19.42 -8.14 -21.61
C CYS A 552 -20.73 -7.46 -22.04
N GLY A 553 -21.41 -8.00 -23.06
CA GLY A 553 -22.68 -7.47 -23.55
C GLY A 553 -23.91 -8.15 -22.93
N ASP A 554 -25.07 -7.52 -23.06
CA ASP A 554 -26.34 -8.05 -22.53
C ASP A 554 -27.02 -9.06 -23.47
N ASN A 555 -26.62 -9.09 -24.73
CA ASN A 555 -27.28 -9.91 -25.76
C ASN A 555 -26.53 -11.21 -25.98
N ARG A 556 -27.29 -12.28 -26.24
CA ARG A 556 -26.71 -13.55 -26.68
C ARG A 556 -26.05 -13.39 -28.05
N VAL A 557 -24.78 -13.78 -28.16
CA VAL A 557 -24.01 -13.69 -29.41
C VAL A 557 -23.57 -15.07 -29.90
N LEU A 558 -23.43 -15.21 -31.23
CA LEU A 558 -22.83 -16.36 -31.85
C LEU A 558 -21.50 -15.97 -32.48
N LEU A 559 -20.42 -16.46 -31.91
CA LEU A 559 -19.08 -16.23 -32.43
C LEU A 559 -18.65 -17.38 -33.34
N ASN A 560 -18.27 -17.09 -34.58
CA ASN A 560 -17.59 -18.02 -35.44
C ASN A 560 -16.08 -17.89 -35.24
N ILE A 561 -15.49 -18.79 -34.48
CA ILE A 561 -14.06 -18.79 -34.17
C ILE A 561 -13.40 -19.78 -35.14
N GLY A 562 -12.73 -19.25 -36.17
CA GLY A 562 -11.82 -20.00 -37.01
C GLY A 562 -10.39 -19.88 -36.51
N PHE A 563 -9.77 -20.98 -36.12
CA PHE A 563 -8.34 -21.01 -35.93
C PHE A 563 -7.65 -21.35 -37.26
N PRO A 564 -6.56 -20.70 -37.64
CA PRO A 564 -5.68 -21.23 -38.66
C PRO A 564 -5.15 -22.59 -38.19
N GLU A 565 -5.19 -23.61 -39.05
CA GLU A 565 -4.66 -24.94 -38.81
C GLU A 565 -3.17 -24.94 -38.50
#